data_a6ec34c6ef18f7e2f8cc01a3a132e283
#
_entry.id   a6ec34c6ef18f7e2f8cc01a3a132e283
#
_cell.length_a   1.000
_cell.length_b   1.000
_cell.length_c   1.000
_cell.angle_alpha   90.00
_cell.angle_beta   90.00
_cell.angle_gamma   90.00
#
_symmetry.space_group_name_H-M   'P 1'
#
loop_
_entity.id
_entity.type
_entity.pdbx_description
1 polymer ?
#
loop_
_entity_poly.entity_id
_entity_poly.type
_entity_poly.pdbx_seq_one_letter_code
_entity_poly.pdbx_strand_id
1 'polypeptide(L)'
;MDFAVIVQHGVVYGLVLSVLFTLVLLGAVFVNTEIMMNDYPPEVKKVYGAEKDPKTRGQRRVFSLLFLAVLFGVITWSVVSAARASSTPLTFLPIFVLIFIEVFTFNLWDLLLIDWLIFNTIQPKFIFLPGTEGMPAYKDYVFHFRGFLTGIVFSLVSALVLSGIALIVVNAAG
;
A
#
# COMPACT_ATOMS: atom_id res chain seq x y z
N MET A 1 21.45 8.64 14.09
CA MET A 1 20.71 7.39 14.42
C MET A 1 21.47 6.23 13.78
N ASP A 2 21.63 5.09 14.48
CA ASP A 2 22.27 3.89 13.93
C ASP A 2 21.45 3.32 12.78
N PHE A 3 22.11 2.74 11.77
CA PHE A 3 21.47 2.16 10.57
C PHE A 3 20.47 1.05 10.92
N ALA A 4 20.82 0.17 11.87
CA ALA A 4 19.92 -0.89 12.33
C ALA A 4 18.63 -0.34 12.94
N VAL A 5 18.70 0.78 13.66
CA VAL A 5 17.54 1.45 14.25
C VAL A 5 16.66 2.06 13.16
N ILE A 6 17.25 2.63 12.09
CA ILE A 6 16.50 3.16 10.95
C ILE A 6 15.72 2.05 10.26
N VAL A 7 16.35 0.90 9.98
CA VAL A 7 15.70 -0.26 9.37
C VAL A 7 14.57 -0.78 10.25
N GLN A 8 14.82 -0.97 11.54
CA GLN A 8 13.80 -1.41 12.50
C GLN A 8 12.61 -0.44 12.53
N HIS A 9 12.88 0.85 12.54
CA HIS A 9 11.86 1.90 12.52
C HIS A 9 11.01 1.81 11.24
N GLY A 10 11.65 1.69 10.07
CA GLY A 10 10.97 1.52 8.79
C GLY A 10 10.08 0.27 8.76
N VAL A 11 10.55 -0.86 9.29
CA VAL A 11 9.74 -2.09 9.38
C VAL A 11 8.53 -1.89 10.30
N VAL A 12 8.70 -1.30 11.48
CA VAL A 12 7.59 -1.07 12.43
C VAL A 12 6.51 -0.18 11.82
N TYR A 13 6.90 0.96 11.22
CA TYR A 13 5.93 1.85 10.59
C TYR A 13 5.37 1.27 9.29
N GLY A 14 6.13 0.47 8.55
CA GLY A 14 5.64 -0.30 7.42
C GLY A 14 4.55 -1.30 7.83
N LEU A 15 4.71 -1.97 8.97
CA LEU A 15 3.66 -2.85 9.53
C LEU A 15 2.43 -2.06 9.98
N VAL A 16 2.61 -0.90 10.62
CA VAL A 16 1.49 0.01 10.95
C VAL A 16 0.73 0.42 9.70
N LEU A 17 1.44 0.85 8.66
CA LEU A 17 0.87 1.20 7.36
C LEU A 17 0.09 0.02 6.78
N SER A 18 0.66 -1.19 6.81
CA SER A 18 0.06 -2.41 6.28
C SER A 18 -1.26 -2.77 6.96
N VAL A 19 -1.31 -2.68 8.29
CA VAL A 19 -2.53 -2.94 9.05
C VAL A 19 -3.61 -1.90 8.73
N LEU A 20 -3.27 -0.61 8.74
CA LEU A 20 -4.21 0.46 8.43
C LEU A 20 -4.72 0.36 6.98
N PHE A 21 -3.85 0.06 6.03
CA PHE A 21 -4.23 -0.18 4.64
C PHE A 21 -5.17 -1.37 4.51
N THR A 22 -4.89 -2.50 5.20
CA THR A 22 -5.76 -3.68 5.19
C THR A 22 -7.18 -3.31 5.67
N LEU A 23 -7.30 -2.48 6.70
CA LEU A 23 -8.62 -2.02 7.18
C LEU A 23 -9.34 -1.15 6.14
N VAL A 24 -8.62 -0.25 5.46
CA VAL A 24 -9.18 0.58 4.37
C VAL A 24 -9.63 -0.31 3.20
N LEU A 25 -8.79 -1.27 2.79
CA LEU A 25 -9.07 -2.20 1.71
C LEU A 25 -10.30 -3.07 2.00
N LEU A 26 -10.32 -3.71 3.17
CA LEU A 26 -11.46 -4.52 3.59
C LEU A 26 -12.74 -3.67 3.67
N GLY A 27 -12.64 -2.45 4.23
CA GLY A 27 -13.75 -1.50 4.24
C GLY A 27 -14.28 -1.20 2.82
N ALA A 28 -13.38 -0.97 1.86
CA ALA A 28 -13.74 -0.74 0.46
C ALA A 28 -14.49 -1.95 -0.13
N VAL A 29 -13.95 -3.16 0.05
CA VAL A 29 -14.53 -4.39 -0.48
C VAL A 29 -15.89 -4.70 0.16
N PHE A 30 -16.06 -4.47 1.47
CA PHE A 30 -17.35 -4.65 2.15
C PHE A 30 -18.40 -3.62 1.72
N VAL A 31 -17.99 -2.40 1.38
CA VAL A 31 -18.92 -1.39 0.85
C VAL A 31 -19.34 -1.72 -0.58
N ASN A 32 -18.38 -2.03 -1.44
CA ASN A 32 -18.64 -2.38 -2.83
C ASN A 32 -17.38 -2.99 -3.47
N THR A 33 -17.45 -4.27 -3.83
CA THR A 33 -16.34 -5.01 -4.45
C THR A 33 -15.84 -4.36 -5.75
N GLU A 34 -16.70 -3.66 -6.49
CA GLU A 34 -16.31 -2.94 -7.72
C GLU A 34 -15.30 -1.81 -7.46
N ILE A 35 -15.17 -1.31 -6.22
CA ILE A 35 -14.17 -0.29 -5.88
C ILE A 35 -12.76 -0.77 -6.25
N MET A 36 -12.49 -2.05 -6.01
CA MET A 36 -11.19 -2.69 -6.27
C MET A 36 -11.10 -3.34 -7.65
N MET A 37 -12.00 -3.02 -8.57
CA MET A 37 -12.09 -3.68 -9.88
C MET A 37 -10.77 -3.63 -10.68
N ASN A 38 -9.97 -2.59 -10.51
CA ASN A 38 -8.69 -2.47 -11.21
C ASN A 38 -7.65 -3.52 -10.79
N ASP A 39 -7.77 -4.03 -9.57
CA ASP A 39 -6.82 -4.97 -8.96
C ASP A 39 -7.14 -6.43 -9.25
N TYR A 40 -8.25 -6.69 -9.97
CA TYR A 40 -8.60 -8.03 -10.43
C TYR A 40 -7.86 -8.44 -11.71
N PRO A 41 -7.58 -9.75 -11.87
CA PRO A 41 -7.01 -10.28 -13.11
C PRO A 41 -7.84 -9.90 -14.36
N PRO A 42 -7.19 -9.70 -15.52
CA PRO A 42 -7.88 -9.29 -16.75
C PRO A 42 -9.02 -10.20 -17.17
N GLU A 43 -8.90 -11.51 -16.96
CA GLU A 43 -9.91 -12.50 -17.29
C GLU A 43 -11.19 -12.32 -16.47
N VAL A 44 -11.06 -12.01 -15.17
CA VAL A 44 -12.18 -11.71 -14.28
C VAL A 44 -12.89 -10.45 -14.76
N LYS A 45 -12.13 -9.38 -15.05
CA LYS A 45 -12.68 -8.12 -15.57
C LYS A 45 -13.39 -8.31 -16.89
N LYS A 46 -12.86 -9.17 -17.78
CA LYS A 46 -13.49 -9.47 -19.08
C LYS A 46 -14.85 -10.14 -18.94
N VAL A 47 -14.99 -11.07 -17.99
CA VAL A 47 -16.27 -11.76 -17.73
C VAL A 47 -17.26 -10.85 -17.03
N TYR A 48 -16.81 -10.08 -16.04
CA TYR A 48 -17.67 -9.16 -15.29
C TYR A 48 -18.21 -8.02 -16.17
N GLY A 49 -17.38 -7.47 -17.04
CA GLY A 49 -17.71 -6.34 -17.92
C GLY A 49 -17.53 -4.98 -17.25
N ALA A 50 -18.38 -4.02 -17.60
CA ALA A 50 -18.34 -2.67 -17.04
C ALA A 50 -18.87 -2.63 -15.60
N GLU A 51 -18.45 -1.61 -14.84
CA GLU A 51 -18.99 -1.30 -13.51
C GLU A 51 -20.52 -1.13 -13.59
N LYS A 52 -21.24 -1.78 -12.68
CA LYS A 52 -22.71 -1.83 -12.65
C LYS A 52 -23.32 -0.84 -11.66
N ASP A 53 -22.63 -0.57 -10.54
CA ASP A 53 -23.10 0.40 -9.55
C ASP A 53 -22.63 1.81 -9.91
N PRO A 54 -23.55 2.77 -10.17
CA PRO A 54 -23.19 4.15 -10.49
C PRO A 54 -22.45 4.88 -9.36
N LYS A 55 -22.51 4.38 -8.12
CA LYS A 55 -21.82 4.96 -6.96
C LYS A 55 -20.34 4.58 -6.91
N THR A 56 -19.92 3.51 -7.60
CA THR A 56 -18.55 2.95 -7.53
C THR A 56 -17.46 4.00 -7.71
N ARG A 57 -17.62 4.88 -8.71
CA ARG A 57 -16.62 5.92 -8.98
C ARG A 57 -16.43 6.90 -7.82
N GLY A 58 -17.54 7.33 -7.19
CA GLY A 58 -17.51 8.20 -6.02
C GLY A 58 -16.89 7.51 -4.80
N GLN A 59 -17.32 6.28 -4.54
CA GLN A 59 -16.80 5.46 -3.45
C GLN A 59 -15.29 5.18 -3.62
N ARG A 60 -14.85 4.79 -4.82
CA ARG A 60 -13.43 4.59 -5.14
C ARG A 60 -12.60 5.84 -4.83
N ARG A 61 -13.09 7.03 -5.23
CA ARG A 61 -12.40 8.30 -4.92
C ARG A 61 -12.23 8.51 -3.42
N VAL A 62 -13.28 8.26 -2.63
CA VAL A 62 -13.21 8.39 -1.16
C VAL A 62 -12.19 7.44 -0.57
N PHE A 63 -12.23 6.15 -0.94
CA PHE A 63 -11.27 5.17 -0.43
C PHE A 63 -9.83 5.42 -0.91
N SER A 64 -9.64 5.92 -2.15
CA SER A 64 -8.31 6.33 -2.63
C SER A 64 -7.76 7.53 -1.84
N LEU A 65 -8.59 8.53 -1.53
CA LEU A 65 -8.17 9.66 -0.70
C LEU A 65 -7.85 9.22 0.74
N LEU A 66 -8.65 8.31 1.31
CA LEU A 66 -8.39 7.74 2.62
C LEU A 66 -7.06 6.97 2.63
N PHE A 67 -6.81 6.15 1.61
CA PHE A 67 -5.53 5.45 1.45
C PHE A 67 -4.34 6.42 1.38
N LEU A 68 -4.45 7.48 0.56
CA LEU A 68 -3.39 8.51 0.46
C LEU A 68 -3.17 9.23 1.79
N ALA A 69 -4.25 9.54 2.52
CA ALA A 69 -4.15 10.17 3.84
C ALA A 69 -3.44 9.26 4.85
N VAL A 70 -3.74 7.95 4.85
CA VAL A 70 -3.05 6.96 5.68
C VAL A 70 -1.57 6.86 5.28
N LEU A 71 -1.27 6.71 3.99
CA LEU A 71 0.09 6.59 3.47
C LEU A 71 0.96 7.78 3.88
N PHE A 72 0.53 9.00 3.53
CA PHE A 72 1.30 10.21 3.85
C PHE A 72 1.32 10.51 5.35
N GLY A 73 0.24 10.20 6.06
CA GLY A 73 0.17 10.37 7.51
C GLY A 73 1.17 9.49 8.25
N VAL A 74 1.25 8.20 7.91
CA VAL A 74 2.18 7.26 8.53
C VAL A 74 3.62 7.61 8.15
N ILE A 75 3.93 7.89 6.88
CA ILE A 75 5.27 8.29 6.44
C ILE A 75 5.73 9.58 7.16
N THR A 76 4.85 10.58 7.24
CA THR A 76 5.19 11.83 7.95
C THR A 76 5.45 11.56 9.43
N TRP A 77 4.60 10.75 10.06
CA TRP A 77 4.79 10.39 11.47
C TRP A 77 6.08 9.61 11.69
N SER A 78 6.42 8.65 10.82
CA SER A 78 7.65 7.88 10.92
C SER A 78 8.90 8.76 10.82
N VAL A 79 8.94 9.67 9.83
CA VAL A 79 10.06 10.61 9.63
C VAL A 79 10.21 11.57 10.82
N VAL A 80 9.10 12.17 11.28
CA VAL A 80 9.10 13.06 12.45
C VAL A 80 9.54 12.33 13.71
N SER A 81 9.05 11.10 13.93
CA SER A 81 9.44 10.27 15.06
C SER A 81 10.93 9.92 15.02
N ALA A 82 11.45 9.55 13.86
CA ALA A 82 12.87 9.27 13.66
C ALA A 82 13.75 10.52 13.88
N ALA A 83 13.31 11.68 13.40
CA ALA A 83 14.03 12.94 13.61
C ALA A 83 14.10 13.33 15.09
N ARG A 84 13.01 13.15 15.83
CA ARG A 84 12.97 13.41 17.30
C ARG A 84 13.82 12.44 18.11
N ALA A 85 13.95 11.19 17.66
CA ALA A 85 14.76 10.17 18.33
C ALA A 85 16.25 10.27 17.99
N SER A 86 16.62 11.04 16.96
CA SER A 86 18.02 11.20 16.53
C SER A 86 18.71 12.33 17.27
N SER A 87 19.92 12.09 17.76
CA SER A 87 20.79 13.12 18.38
C SER A 87 21.42 14.08 17.36
N THR A 88 21.36 13.75 16.07
CA THR A 88 21.89 14.56 14.97
C THR A 88 20.83 14.74 13.90
N PRO A 89 20.83 15.83 13.12
CA PRO A 89 19.91 16.01 12.00
C PRO A 89 19.96 14.82 11.04
N LEU A 90 18.80 14.33 10.61
CA LEU A 90 18.73 13.29 9.61
C LEU A 90 19.14 13.86 8.24
N THR A 91 20.03 13.14 7.55
CA THR A 91 20.41 13.45 6.18
C THR A 91 19.53 12.69 5.18
N PHE A 92 19.73 12.93 3.88
CA PHE A 92 18.93 12.31 2.82
C PHE A 92 18.91 10.76 2.89
N LEU A 93 20.07 10.13 3.04
CA LEU A 93 20.18 8.67 2.98
C LEU A 93 19.43 7.96 4.12
N PRO A 94 19.54 8.33 5.40
CA PRO A 94 18.68 7.79 6.45
C PRO A 94 17.20 7.93 6.21
N ILE A 95 16.73 9.08 5.72
CA ILE A 95 15.30 9.31 5.42
C ILE A 95 14.87 8.43 4.24
N PHE A 96 15.70 8.33 3.20
CA PHE A 96 15.45 7.46 2.04
C PHE A 96 15.32 5.99 2.46
N VAL A 97 16.27 5.48 3.24
CA VAL A 97 16.23 4.08 3.71
C VAL A 97 14.99 3.84 4.57
N LEU A 98 14.65 4.77 5.48
CA LEU A 98 13.47 4.69 6.30
C LEU A 98 12.20 4.54 5.47
N ILE A 99 11.95 5.48 4.55
CA ILE A 99 10.73 5.50 3.71
C ILE A 99 10.72 4.29 2.77
N PHE A 100 11.88 3.93 2.18
CA PHE A 100 11.96 2.76 1.31
C PHE A 100 11.58 1.47 2.04
N ILE A 101 12.14 1.22 3.23
CA ILE A 101 11.82 0.03 4.02
C ILE A 101 10.35 0.03 4.45
N GLU A 102 9.80 1.19 4.82
CA GLU A 102 8.41 1.35 5.21
C GLU A 102 7.46 0.95 4.07
N VAL A 103 7.63 1.54 2.87
CA VAL A 103 6.77 1.26 1.71
C VAL A 103 7.03 -0.13 1.15
N PHE A 104 8.27 -0.63 1.19
CA PHE A 104 8.58 -1.99 0.79
C PHE A 104 7.95 -3.03 1.72
N THR A 105 7.96 -2.80 3.04
CA THR A 105 7.30 -3.68 4.02
C THR A 105 5.81 -3.76 3.74
N PHE A 106 5.17 -2.62 3.47
CA PHE A 106 3.77 -2.57 3.05
C PHE A 106 3.53 -3.36 1.75
N ASN A 107 4.34 -3.15 0.72
CA ASN A 107 4.20 -3.87 -0.56
C ASN A 107 4.37 -5.39 -0.39
N LEU A 108 5.31 -5.82 0.46
CA LEU A 108 5.51 -7.24 0.76
C LEU A 108 4.34 -7.83 1.55
N TRP A 109 3.78 -7.09 2.52
CA TRP A 109 2.58 -7.48 3.24
C TRP A 109 1.39 -7.67 2.30
N ASP A 110 1.18 -6.71 1.39
CA ASP A 110 0.11 -6.76 0.40
C ASP A 110 0.20 -8.03 -0.44
N LEU A 111 1.38 -8.32 -1.02
CA LEU A 111 1.60 -9.56 -1.77
C LEU A 111 1.30 -10.81 -0.96
N LEU A 112 1.91 -10.93 0.24
CA LEU A 112 1.88 -12.20 0.98
C LEU A 112 0.54 -12.46 1.67
N LEU A 113 -0.05 -11.42 2.29
CA LEU A 113 -1.26 -11.59 3.10
C LEU A 113 -2.53 -11.23 2.34
N ILE A 114 -2.53 -10.13 1.59
CA ILE A 114 -3.74 -9.73 0.87
C ILE A 114 -3.89 -10.53 -0.41
N ASP A 115 -2.90 -10.47 -1.28
CA ASP A 115 -2.97 -11.08 -2.60
C ASP A 115 -2.90 -12.61 -2.54
N TRP A 116 -1.81 -13.15 -1.98
CA TRP A 116 -1.58 -14.59 -2.03
C TRP A 116 -2.42 -15.35 -1.01
N LEU A 117 -2.47 -14.90 0.25
CA LEU A 117 -3.21 -15.64 1.27
C LEU A 117 -4.72 -15.39 1.14
N ILE A 118 -5.19 -14.14 1.19
CA ILE A 118 -6.63 -13.84 1.20
C ILE A 118 -7.22 -14.02 -0.20
N PHE A 119 -6.66 -13.34 -1.22
CA PHE A 119 -7.25 -13.28 -2.55
C PHE A 119 -7.07 -14.59 -3.34
N ASN A 120 -5.85 -15.16 -3.41
CA ASN A 120 -5.58 -16.35 -4.22
C ASN A 120 -5.87 -17.68 -3.48
N THR A 121 -5.62 -17.76 -2.15
CA THR A 121 -5.70 -19.03 -1.41
C THR A 121 -7.04 -19.21 -0.69
N ILE A 122 -7.40 -18.28 0.24
CA ILE A 122 -8.61 -18.41 1.07
C ILE A 122 -9.87 -18.16 0.25
N GLN A 123 -9.84 -17.14 -0.61
CA GLN A 123 -10.94 -16.77 -1.51
C GLN A 123 -12.29 -16.60 -0.77
N PRO A 124 -12.37 -15.71 0.22
CA PRO A 124 -13.62 -15.48 0.94
C PRO A 124 -14.68 -14.92 -0.02
N LYS A 125 -15.94 -15.28 0.19
CA LYS A 125 -17.04 -14.95 -0.74
C LYS A 125 -17.16 -13.47 -1.07
N PHE A 126 -16.79 -12.60 -0.15
CA PHE A 126 -16.91 -11.14 -0.31
C PHE A 126 -15.92 -10.52 -1.29
N ILE A 127 -14.89 -11.26 -1.74
CA ILE A 127 -13.96 -10.72 -2.74
C ILE A 127 -14.44 -10.96 -4.18
N PHE A 128 -15.40 -11.86 -4.41
CA PHE A 128 -15.83 -12.16 -5.77
C PHE A 128 -16.70 -11.05 -6.34
N LEU A 129 -16.41 -10.67 -7.58
CA LEU A 129 -17.35 -9.88 -8.38
C LEU A 129 -18.55 -10.77 -8.76
N PRO A 130 -19.80 -10.29 -8.64
CA PRO A 130 -20.98 -11.11 -8.89
C PRO A 130 -20.97 -11.76 -10.29
N GLY A 131 -21.14 -13.08 -10.33
CA GLY A 131 -21.14 -13.87 -11.56
C GLY A 131 -19.74 -14.26 -12.07
N THR A 132 -18.71 -14.10 -11.26
CA THR A 132 -17.34 -14.54 -11.58
C THR A 132 -16.79 -15.55 -10.56
N GLU A 133 -17.65 -16.02 -9.66
CA GLU A 133 -17.29 -16.96 -8.59
C GLU A 133 -16.73 -18.28 -9.17
N GLY A 134 -15.64 -18.76 -8.59
CA GLY A 134 -15.01 -20.02 -8.98
C GLY A 134 -14.15 -19.96 -10.25
N MET A 135 -13.97 -18.77 -10.85
CA MET A 135 -13.06 -18.63 -12.00
C MET A 135 -11.62 -18.97 -11.61
N PRO A 136 -10.89 -19.80 -12.41
CA PRO A 136 -9.48 -20.13 -12.13
C PRO A 136 -8.57 -18.90 -12.05
N ALA A 137 -8.91 -17.81 -12.73
CA ALA A 137 -8.15 -16.57 -12.74
C ALA A 137 -8.01 -15.92 -11.35
N TYR A 138 -8.90 -16.24 -10.39
CA TYR A 138 -8.71 -15.81 -8.99
C TYR A 138 -7.50 -16.47 -8.31
N LYS A 139 -6.90 -17.50 -8.90
CA LYS A 139 -5.68 -18.16 -8.40
C LYS A 139 -4.44 -17.76 -9.19
N ASP A 140 -4.45 -16.62 -9.86
CA ASP A 140 -3.28 -16.15 -10.61
C ASP A 140 -2.26 -15.44 -9.69
N TYR A 141 -1.45 -16.24 -9.02
CA TYR A 141 -0.33 -15.76 -8.17
C TYR A 141 0.69 -14.92 -8.97
N VAL A 142 0.86 -15.23 -10.26
CA VAL A 142 1.84 -14.55 -11.10
C VAL A 142 1.39 -13.12 -11.42
N PHE A 143 0.09 -12.90 -11.61
CA PHE A 143 -0.50 -11.58 -11.80
C PHE A 143 -0.14 -10.66 -10.63
N HIS A 144 -0.40 -11.09 -9.39
CA HIS A 144 -0.10 -10.34 -8.18
C HIS A 144 1.41 -10.17 -7.95
N PHE A 145 2.22 -11.20 -8.24
CA PHE A 145 3.67 -11.09 -8.16
C PHE A 145 4.23 -10.02 -9.12
N ARG A 146 3.69 -9.90 -10.32
CA ARG A 146 4.07 -8.81 -11.25
C ARG A 146 3.68 -7.44 -10.71
N GLY A 147 2.52 -7.34 -10.04
CA GLY A 147 2.11 -6.14 -9.30
C GLY A 147 3.13 -5.77 -8.22
N PHE A 148 3.56 -6.74 -7.42
CA PHE A 148 4.61 -6.55 -6.40
C PHE A 148 5.92 -6.03 -6.99
N LEU A 149 6.41 -6.57 -8.12
CA LEU A 149 7.62 -6.07 -8.77
C LEU A 149 7.48 -4.61 -9.22
N THR A 150 6.32 -4.22 -9.73
CA THR A 150 5.99 -2.82 -10.03
C THR A 150 5.97 -1.98 -8.75
N GLY A 151 5.42 -2.53 -7.66
CA GLY A 151 5.41 -1.92 -6.32
C GLY A 151 6.81 -1.65 -5.76
N ILE A 152 7.82 -2.49 -6.05
CA ILE A 152 9.23 -2.22 -5.67
C ILE A 152 9.74 -0.94 -6.35
N VAL A 153 9.48 -0.79 -7.64
CA VAL A 153 9.87 0.42 -8.39
C VAL A 153 9.16 1.65 -7.81
N PHE A 154 7.86 1.52 -7.51
CA PHE A 154 7.08 2.58 -6.86
C PHE A 154 7.64 2.93 -5.48
N SER A 155 8.06 1.95 -4.67
CA SER A 155 8.69 2.16 -3.36
C SER A 155 9.98 2.97 -3.48
N LEU A 156 10.83 2.64 -4.47
CA LEU A 156 12.07 3.37 -4.75
C LEU A 156 11.80 4.83 -5.15
N VAL A 157 10.90 5.04 -6.11
CA VAL A 157 10.57 6.39 -6.60
C VAL A 157 9.92 7.23 -5.50
N SER A 158 8.98 6.66 -4.75
CA SER A 158 8.35 7.33 -3.62
C SER A 158 9.37 7.71 -2.55
N ALA A 159 10.27 6.80 -2.19
CA ALA A 159 11.32 7.07 -1.22
C ALA A 159 12.25 8.21 -1.68
N LEU A 160 12.65 8.24 -2.96
CA LEU A 160 13.47 9.31 -3.53
C LEU A 160 12.77 10.68 -3.41
N VAL A 161 11.53 10.76 -3.89
CA VAL A 161 10.78 12.02 -3.94
C VAL A 161 10.45 12.52 -2.53
N LEU A 162 9.90 11.65 -1.68
CA LEU A 162 9.47 12.03 -0.33
C LEU A 162 10.65 12.35 0.58
N SER A 163 11.81 11.70 0.40
CA SER A 163 13.02 12.05 1.15
C SER A 163 13.55 13.42 0.79
N GLY A 164 13.51 13.79 -0.49
CA GLY A 164 13.87 15.13 -0.93
C GLY A 164 12.95 16.19 -0.33
N ILE A 165 11.64 15.96 -0.35
CA ILE A 165 10.64 16.86 0.26
C ILE A 165 10.86 16.97 1.78
N ALA A 166 11.00 15.84 2.46
CA ALA A 166 11.22 15.82 3.91
C ALA A 166 12.48 16.59 4.32
N LEU A 167 13.57 16.43 3.57
CA LEU A 167 14.83 17.15 3.83
C LEU A 167 14.67 18.68 3.66
N ILE A 168 13.95 19.12 2.62
CA ILE A 168 13.66 20.54 2.42
C ILE A 168 12.84 21.09 3.58
N VAL A 169 11.80 20.37 4.00
CA VAL A 169 10.93 20.81 5.10
C VAL A 169 11.70 20.89 6.43
N VAL A 170 12.51 19.87 6.74
CA VAL A 170 13.32 19.85 7.97
C VAL A 170 14.33 21.00 7.99
N ASN A 171 14.99 21.27 6.85
CA ASN A 171 15.98 22.37 6.77
C ASN A 171 15.33 23.77 6.77
N ALA A 172 14.08 23.90 6.32
CA ALA A 172 13.36 25.17 6.34
C ALA A 172 12.73 25.50 7.70
N ALA A 173 12.56 24.47 8.55
CA ALA A 173 11.95 24.60 9.90
C ALA A 173 12.98 24.79 11.03
N GLY A 174 14.29 24.62 10.76
CA GLY A 174 15.40 24.81 11.71
C GLY A 174 16.16 26.07 11.44
#